data_ce24275ce8d5cd45d4535eef5ac1c4dc
#
_entry.id   ce24275ce8d5cd45d4535eef5ac1c4dc
#
_cell.length_a   1.000
_cell.length_b   1.000
_cell.length_c   1.000
_cell.angle_alpha   90.00
_cell.angle_beta   90.00
_cell.angle_gamma   90.00
#
_symmetry.space_group_name_H-M   'P 1'
#
loop_
_entity.id
_entity.type
_entity.pdbx_description
1 polymer ?
#
loop_
_entity_poly.entity_id
_entity_poly.type
_entity_poly.pdbx_seq_one_letter_code
_entity_poly.pdbx_strand_id
1 'polypeptide(L)'
;MSLRGNFDLALASDWEYDGDFFDLIVDEAQLLGLSTVVIWPADLAETSQAFRDGTLNFRVLFDRAASAAPEFAELQSLARGRERLILDPMENLRWASDKATMHLEFLSAGLLAPYTVILSPFRTSPDPGISADDLAPLGRPFYVKPANTTGGSLGVVHDAETLADVELARRTYPDDKYLLQERVVPRERDGRRFWFRGFWSYGFVQAAWWDDRTHLYTELTPADVAADGLEPLFDIVRRIAAICRLGFFSTEVALDGWGRFVVVDYVNEACDMRLQSCHADGVPDTIVRTVARRLAGHVRERLARSGGFSTEGGEK
;
A
#
# COMPACT_ATOMS: atom_id res chain seq x y z
N MET A 1 -0.90 29.78 10.53
CA MET A 1 -0.31 30.64 9.49
C MET A 1 -1.00 30.27 8.19
N SER A 2 -1.61 31.21 7.45
CA SER A 2 -2.34 30.85 6.23
C SER A 2 -1.38 30.27 5.17
N LEU A 3 -1.64 29.05 4.72
CA LEU A 3 -0.85 28.37 3.68
C LEU A 3 -1.11 29.08 2.34
N ARG A 4 -0.14 29.82 1.84
CA ARG A 4 -0.24 30.57 0.56
C ARG A 4 1.04 30.38 -0.24
N GLY A 5 0.93 30.33 -1.56
CA GLY A 5 2.09 30.23 -2.44
C GLY A 5 1.95 29.15 -3.53
N ASN A 6 3.04 28.94 -4.26
CA ASN A 6 3.14 27.91 -5.27
C ASN A 6 4.19 26.88 -4.82
N PHE A 7 3.79 25.62 -4.82
CA PHE A 7 4.61 24.51 -4.37
C PHE A 7 4.78 23.47 -5.48
N ASP A 8 5.90 22.79 -5.47
CA ASP A 8 6.12 21.67 -6.39
C ASP A 8 5.40 20.41 -5.91
N LEU A 9 5.42 20.15 -4.59
CA LEU A 9 4.87 18.95 -3.98
C LEU A 9 3.99 19.31 -2.78
N ALA A 10 2.74 18.83 -2.79
CA ALA A 10 1.88 18.79 -1.62
C ALA A 10 1.85 17.37 -1.05
N LEU A 11 1.99 17.26 0.28
CA LEU A 11 1.92 16.02 1.04
C LEU A 11 0.66 16.06 1.90
N ALA A 12 -0.22 15.08 1.82
CA ALA A 12 -1.45 15.02 2.60
C ALA A 12 -1.55 13.70 3.38
N SER A 13 -1.82 13.77 4.69
CA SER A 13 -2.11 12.63 5.54
C SER A 13 -3.09 12.97 6.64
N ASP A 14 -3.89 11.98 7.06
CA ASP A 14 -4.77 12.02 8.23
C ASP A 14 -4.14 11.31 9.46
N TRP A 15 -2.99 10.66 9.26
CA TRP A 15 -2.34 9.86 10.27
C TRP A 15 -1.16 10.60 10.92
N GLU A 16 -1.27 10.90 12.22
CA GLU A 16 -0.26 11.68 12.97
C GLU A 16 1.15 11.07 12.94
N TYR A 17 1.26 9.74 12.83
CA TYR A 17 2.55 9.04 12.77
C TYR A 17 3.27 9.13 11.42
N ASP A 18 2.67 9.76 10.41
CA ASP A 18 3.36 10.05 9.15
C ASP A 18 4.34 11.25 9.28
N GLY A 19 4.38 11.93 10.43
CA GLY A 19 5.20 13.13 10.62
C GLY A 19 6.67 12.93 10.27
N ASP A 20 7.35 11.98 10.88
CA ASP A 20 8.77 11.69 10.61
C ASP A 20 9.02 11.30 9.14
N PHE A 21 8.11 10.56 8.54
CA PHE A 21 8.20 10.19 7.12
C PHE A 21 8.05 11.40 6.21
N PHE A 22 7.12 12.31 6.52
CA PHE A 22 6.93 13.53 5.75
C PHE A 22 8.11 14.49 5.90
N ASP A 23 8.70 14.59 7.09
CA ASP A 23 9.92 15.37 7.30
C ASP A 23 11.07 14.86 6.42
N LEU A 24 11.25 13.54 6.31
CA LEU A 24 12.23 12.96 5.40
C LEU A 24 11.94 13.28 3.93
N ILE A 25 10.67 13.27 3.50
CA ILE A 25 10.30 13.64 2.13
C ILE A 25 10.59 15.13 1.87
N VAL A 26 10.27 16.00 2.83
CA VAL A 26 10.52 17.44 2.76
C VAL A 26 12.02 17.70 2.62
N ASP A 27 12.85 17.07 3.44
CA ASP A 27 14.31 17.19 3.40
C ASP A 27 14.87 16.75 2.04
N GLU A 28 14.47 15.57 1.54
CA GLU A 28 14.93 15.06 0.24
C GLU A 28 14.41 15.93 -0.92
N ALA A 29 13.20 16.46 -0.84
CA ALA A 29 12.65 17.40 -1.82
C ALA A 29 13.46 18.72 -1.83
N GLN A 30 13.79 19.26 -0.66
CA GLN A 30 14.58 20.48 -0.52
C GLN A 30 16.00 20.30 -1.11
N LEU A 31 16.64 19.15 -0.89
CA LEU A 31 17.93 18.82 -1.49
C LEU A 31 17.87 18.82 -3.03
N LEU A 32 16.71 18.53 -3.59
CA LEU A 32 16.46 18.55 -5.03
C LEU A 32 15.94 19.90 -5.55
N GLY A 33 15.84 20.91 -4.69
CA GLY A 33 15.35 22.26 -5.04
C GLY A 33 13.83 22.32 -5.25
N LEU A 34 13.08 21.37 -4.68
CA LEU A 34 11.61 21.34 -4.75
C LEU A 34 11.01 22.03 -3.51
N SER A 35 9.99 22.84 -3.75
CA SER A 35 9.19 23.46 -2.69
C SER A 35 8.04 22.53 -2.27
N THR A 36 7.79 22.45 -0.95
CA THR A 36 6.81 21.52 -0.37
C THR A 36 5.79 22.23 0.50
N VAL A 37 4.59 21.66 0.60
CA VAL A 37 3.56 22.00 1.58
C VAL A 37 2.98 20.72 2.17
N VAL A 38 2.82 20.68 3.49
CA VAL A 38 2.19 19.56 4.20
C VAL A 38 0.78 19.96 4.61
N ILE A 39 -0.17 19.07 4.42
CA ILE A 39 -1.61 19.27 4.63
C ILE A 39 -2.10 18.23 5.61
N TRP A 40 -2.32 18.66 6.84
CA TRP A 40 -2.92 17.85 7.90
C TRP A 40 -4.44 18.07 7.99
N PRO A 41 -5.21 17.25 8.72
CA PRO A 41 -6.65 17.43 8.88
C PRO A 41 -7.05 18.84 9.35
N ALA A 42 -6.25 19.44 10.25
CA ALA A 42 -6.49 20.79 10.76
C ALA A 42 -6.37 21.88 9.67
N ASP A 43 -5.55 21.63 8.65
CA ASP A 43 -5.26 22.59 7.57
C ASP A 43 -6.13 22.36 6.33
N LEU A 44 -6.82 21.22 6.25
CA LEU A 44 -7.49 20.74 5.03
C LEU A 44 -8.51 21.74 4.48
N ALA A 45 -9.39 22.27 5.34
CA ALA A 45 -10.46 23.20 4.92
C ALA A 45 -9.88 24.51 4.38
N GLU A 46 -8.91 25.11 5.09
CA GLU A 46 -8.24 26.34 4.66
C GLU A 46 -7.44 26.11 3.37
N THR A 47 -6.72 24.99 3.29
CA THR A 47 -5.91 24.62 2.11
C THR A 47 -6.80 24.40 0.89
N SER A 48 -7.91 23.68 1.03
CA SER A 48 -8.85 23.43 -0.05
C SER A 48 -9.45 24.73 -0.56
N GLN A 49 -9.82 25.66 0.34
CA GLN A 49 -10.33 26.97 -0.05
C GLN A 49 -9.25 27.82 -0.75
N ALA A 50 -8.05 27.91 -0.18
CA ALA A 50 -6.93 28.63 -0.79
C ALA A 50 -6.55 28.07 -2.17
N PHE A 51 -6.66 26.76 -2.35
CA PHE A 51 -6.44 26.13 -3.65
C PHE A 51 -7.55 26.50 -4.63
N ARG A 52 -8.84 26.52 -4.22
CA ARG A 52 -9.95 27.02 -5.09
C ARG A 52 -9.75 28.48 -5.50
N ASP A 53 -9.32 29.33 -4.58
CA ASP A 53 -9.12 30.78 -4.81
C ASP A 53 -7.84 31.07 -5.60
N GLY A 54 -6.96 30.06 -5.79
CA GLY A 54 -5.69 30.21 -6.49
C GLY A 54 -4.61 30.93 -5.67
N THR A 55 -4.83 31.17 -4.38
CA THR A 55 -3.83 31.75 -3.47
C THR A 55 -2.81 30.72 -2.99
N LEU A 56 -3.16 29.43 -3.06
CA LEU A 56 -2.28 28.29 -2.91
C LEU A 56 -2.34 27.44 -4.18
N ASN A 57 -1.21 27.00 -4.67
CA ASN A 57 -1.10 26.04 -5.77
C ASN A 57 0.00 25.02 -5.49
N PHE A 58 -0.16 23.83 -6.05
CA PHE A 58 0.88 22.81 -6.12
C PHE A 58 0.83 22.09 -7.47
N ARG A 59 1.94 21.48 -7.87
CA ARG A 59 2.07 20.77 -9.15
C ARG A 59 1.82 19.28 -9.01
N VAL A 60 2.23 18.71 -7.87
CA VAL A 60 2.10 17.29 -7.54
C VAL A 60 1.44 17.14 -6.18
N LEU A 61 0.53 16.19 -6.05
CA LEU A 61 -0.09 15.77 -4.79
C LEU A 61 0.34 14.33 -4.48
N PHE A 62 0.94 14.11 -3.31
CA PHE A 62 1.10 12.81 -2.68
C PHE A 62 0.10 12.71 -1.53
N ASP A 63 -0.90 11.87 -1.69
CA ASP A 63 -2.04 11.77 -0.78
C ASP A 63 -2.11 10.38 -0.17
N ARG A 64 -1.94 10.34 1.16
CA ARG A 64 -2.04 9.12 1.97
C ARG A 64 -3.34 9.07 2.79
N ALA A 65 -4.17 10.11 2.72
CA ALA A 65 -5.36 10.24 3.53
C ALA A 65 -6.65 9.83 2.80
N ALA A 66 -6.80 10.14 1.52
CA ALA A 66 -8.08 10.06 0.84
C ALA A 66 -8.69 8.65 0.76
N SER A 67 -7.89 7.58 0.90
CA SER A 67 -8.41 6.21 0.96
C SER A 67 -9.06 5.88 2.30
N ALA A 68 -8.60 6.51 3.40
CA ALA A 68 -9.07 6.27 4.76
C ALA A 68 -9.99 7.39 5.26
N ALA A 69 -9.74 8.65 4.89
CA ALA A 69 -10.42 9.85 5.33
C ALA A 69 -11.19 10.52 4.16
N PRO A 70 -12.51 10.29 4.03
CA PRO A 70 -13.30 10.78 2.89
C PRO A 70 -13.25 12.29 2.66
N GLU A 71 -12.99 13.09 3.69
CA GLU A 71 -12.83 14.54 3.61
C GLU A 71 -11.66 14.97 2.72
N PHE A 72 -10.60 14.13 2.62
CA PHE A 72 -9.47 14.39 1.71
C PHE A 72 -9.79 14.07 0.25
N ALA A 73 -10.84 13.31 -0.04
CA ALA A 73 -11.21 12.99 -1.42
C ALA A 73 -11.54 14.23 -2.25
N GLU A 74 -12.02 15.31 -1.61
CA GLU A 74 -12.26 16.58 -2.26
C GLU A 74 -10.95 17.23 -2.75
N LEU A 75 -9.87 17.14 -1.98
CA LEU A 75 -8.55 17.66 -2.36
C LEU A 75 -8.04 17.00 -3.64
N GLN A 76 -8.18 15.67 -3.76
CA GLN A 76 -7.86 14.97 -5.02
C GLN A 76 -8.73 15.41 -6.19
N SER A 77 -10.05 15.63 -5.96
CA SER A 77 -10.96 16.11 -6.99
C SER A 77 -10.58 17.50 -7.50
N LEU A 78 -10.22 18.41 -6.59
CA LEU A 78 -9.74 19.74 -6.91
C LEU A 78 -8.41 19.70 -7.68
N ALA A 79 -7.47 18.86 -7.23
CA ALA A 79 -6.18 18.67 -7.89
C ALA A 79 -6.36 18.14 -9.32
N ARG A 80 -7.24 17.15 -9.51
CA ARG A 80 -7.59 16.61 -10.83
C ARG A 80 -8.23 17.65 -11.73
N GLY A 81 -9.18 18.45 -11.22
CA GLY A 81 -9.83 19.52 -11.97
C GLY A 81 -8.86 20.61 -12.46
N ARG A 82 -7.67 20.69 -11.88
CA ARG A 82 -6.57 21.57 -12.30
C ARG A 82 -5.42 20.84 -12.98
N GLU A 83 -5.63 19.60 -13.42
CA GLU A 83 -4.65 18.77 -14.12
C GLU A 83 -3.32 18.59 -13.33
N ARG A 84 -3.41 18.52 -11.99
CA ARG A 84 -2.26 18.25 -11.15
C ARG A 84 -1.92 16.76 -11.17
N LEU A 85 -0.62 16.45 -11.10
CA LEU A 85 -0.19 15.06 -10.96
C LEU A 85 -0.55 14.56 -9.57
N ILE A 86 -1.27 13.46 -9.49
CA ILE A 86 -1.63 12.79 -8.23
C ILE A 86 -0.84 11.48 -8.14
N LEU A 87 -0.14 11.29 -7.06
CA LEU A 87 0.61 10.08 -6.70
C LEU A 87 -0.14 9.41 -5.55
N ASP A 88 -0.69 8.39 -5.71
CA ASP A 88 -1.40 7.49 -6.54
C ASP A 88 -2.89 7.92 -6.63
N PRO A 89 -3.51 7.97 -7.81
CA PRO A 89 -4.91 8.38 -7.94
C PRO A 89 -5.88 7.41 -7.26
N MET A 90 -6.99 7.93 -6.72
CA MET A 90 -7.98 7.15 -5.96
C MET A 90 -8.50 5.92 -6.72
N GLU A 91 -8.65 6.01 -8.03
CA GLU A 91 -9.08 4.87 -8.83
C GLU A 91 -8.07 3.71 -8.82
N ASN A 92 -6.76 4.03 -8.84
CA ASN A 92 -5.70 3.02 -8.73
C ASN A 92 -5.64 2.45 -7.31
N LEU A 93 -5.79 3.31 -6.28
CA LEU A 93 -5.83 2.87 -4.88
C LEU A 93 -6.99 1.89 -4.66
N ARG A 94 -8.20 2.22 -5.10
CA ARG A 94 -9.38 1.35 -4.98
C ARG A 94 -9.21 0.03 -5.75
N TRP A 95 -8.59 0.07 -6.92
CA TRP A 95 -8.27 -1.13 -7.69
C TRP A 95 -7.30 -2.03 -6.93
N ALA A 96 -6.21 -1.47 -6.43
CA ALA A 96 -5.13 -2.20 -5.79
C ALA A 96 -5.50 -2.71 -4.39
N SER A 97 -6.35 -1.99 -3.64
CA SER A 97 -6.78 -2.37 -2.29
C SER A 97 -7.83 -3.49 -2.27
N ASP A 98 -8.56 -3.74 -3.39
CA ASP A 98 -9.53 -4.83 -3.47
C ASP A 98 -8.80 -6.18 -3.53
N LYS A 99 -8.69 -6.85 -2.39
CA LYS A 99 -8.00 -8.14 -2.25
C LYS A 99 -8.57 -9.24 -3.15
N ALA A 100 -9.89 -9.22 -3.40
CA ALA A 100 -10.51 -10.21 -4.29
C ALA A 100 -10.09 -10.01 -5.73
N THR A 101 -10.02 -8.76 -6.19
CA THR A 101 -9.52 -8.41 -7.53
C THR A 101 -8.04 -8.74 -7.66
N MET A 102 -7.22 -8.31 -6.70
CA MET A 102 -5.77 -8.58 -6.73
C MET A 102 -5.46 -10.08 -6.68
N HIS A 103 -6.24 -10.88 -5.95
CA HIS A 103 -6.08 -12.33 -5.95
C HIS A 103 -6.19 -12.92 -7.37
N LEU A 104 -7.24 -12.56 -8.10
CA LEU A 104 -7.47 -13.04 -9.46
C LEU A 104 -6.40 -12.55 -10.44
N GLU A 105 -5.99 -11.29 -10.32
CA GLU A 105 -4.93 -10.70 -11.15
C GLU A 105 -3.58 -11.39 -10.90
N PHE A 106 -3.25 -11.69 -9.64
CA PHE A 106 -2.01 -12.40 -9.30
C PHE A 106 -1.99 -13.81 -9.85
N LEU A 107 -3.07 -14.56 -9.69
CA LEU A 107 -3.18 -15.91 -10.29
C LEU A 107 -3.07 -15.85 -11.82
N SER A 108 -3.75 -14.89 -12.45
CA SER A 108 -3.72 -14.71 -13.92
C SER A 108 -2.31 -14.36 -14.41
N ALA A 109 -1.55 -13.63 -13.61
CA ALA A 109 -0.16 -13.29 -13.88
C ALA A 109 0.82 -14.42 -13.51
N GLY A 110 0.36 -15.54 -12.95
CA GLY A 110 1.20 -16.66 -12.51
C GLY A 110 2.01 -16.34 -11.24
N LEU A 111 1.53 -15.44 -10.38
CA LEU A 111 2.00 -15.31 -9.01
C LEU A 111 1.29 -16.33 -8.14
N LEU A 112 2.01 -16.93 -7.21
CA LEU A 112 1.42 -17.87 -6.27
C LEU A 112 0.80 -17.08 -5.10
N ALA A 113 -0.48 -17.29 -4.89
CA ALA A 113 -1.24 -16.81 -3.73
C ALA A 113 -1.84 -18.02 -2.98
N PRO A 114 -2.23 -17.88 -1.71
CA PRO A 114 -2.86 -18.96 -0.96
C PRO A 114 -4.15 -19.41 -1.64
N TYR A 115 -4.51 -20.69 -1.47
CA TYR A 115 -5.82 -21.15 -1.92
C TYR A 115 -6.92 -20.30 -1.30
N THR A 116 -7.82 -19.79 -2.13
CA THR A 116 -8.81 -18.79 -1.70
C THR A 116 -10.17 -19.05 -2.34
N VAL A 117 -11.22 -19.03 -1.52
CA VAL A 117 -12.61 -18.94 -1.96
C VAL A 117 -13.10 -17.52 -1.78
N ILE A 118 -13.61 -16.90 -2.85
CA ILE A 118 -14.14 -15.54 -2.82
C ILE A 118 -15.65 -15.58 -2.72
N LEU A 119 -16.20 -14.89 -1.70
CA LEU A 119 -17.64 -14.81 -1.45
C LEU A 119 -18.17 -13.42 -1.78
N SER A 120 -19.39 -13.39 -2.33
CA SER A 120 -20.15 -12.16 -2.54
C SER A 120 -20.50 -11.48 -1.20
N PRO A 121 -20.81 -10.16 -1.20
CA PRO A 121 -21.27 -9.45 -0.03
C PRO A 121 -22.48 -10.12 0.63
N PHE A 122 -22.52 -10.12 1.97
CA PHE A 122 -23.63 -10.72 2.73
C PHE A 122 -24.96 -10.08 2.37
N ARG A 123 -25.01 -8.76 2.19
CA ARG A 123 -26.25 -8.03 1.86
C ARG A 123 -26.85 -8.46 0.53
N THR A 124 -26.04 -8.81 -0.46
CA THR A 124 -26.51 -9.24 -1.78
C THR A 124 -26.72 -10.74 -1.88
N SER A 125 -25.98 -11.52 -1.10
CA SER A 125 -26.05 -12.99 -1.05
C SER A 125 -25.86 -13.46 0.39
N PRO A 126 -26.94 -13.46 1.22
CA PRO A 126 -26.86 -13.92 2.62
C PRO A 126 -26.39 -15.38 2.70
N ASP A 127 -26.91 -16.26 1.84
CA ASP A 127 -26.38 -17.60 1.67
C ASP A 127 -25.04 -17.53 0.93
N PRO A 128 -23.93 -18.03 1.52
CA PRO A 128 -22.63 -18.02 0.87
C PRO A 128 -22.57 -18.92 -0.38
N GLY A 129 -23.53 -19.84 -0.58
CA GLY A 129 -23.56 -20.75 -1.70
C GLY A 129 -22.43 -21.80 -1.71
N ILE A 130 -21.85 -22.07 -0.54
CA ILE A 130 -20.79 -23.07 -0.32
C ILE A 130 -21.17 -24.04 0.78
N SER A 131 -20.63 -25.25 0.70
CA SER A 131 -20.80 -26.33 1.68
C SER A 131 -19.58 -26.47 2.60
N ALA A 132 -19.70 -27.33 3.61
CA ALA A 132 -18.55 -27.71 4.44
C ALA A 132 -17.44 -28.40 3.65
N ASP A 133 -17.80 -29.12 2.58
CA ASP A 133 -16.83 -29.80 1.69
C ASP A 133 -16.02 -28.80 0.87
N ASP A 134 -16.61 -27.67 0.49
CA ASP A 134 -15.92 -26.59 -0.22
C ASP A 134 -14.86 -25.89 0.65
N LEU A 135 -14.98 -25.98 1.98
CA LEU A 135 -13.98 -25.49 2.91
C LEU A 135 -12.81 -26.45 3.13
N ALA A 136 -12.95 -27.73 2.75
CA ALA A 136 -11.91 -28.73 3.01
C ALA A 136 -10.52 -28.37 2.43
N PRO A 137 -10.41 -27.82 1.19
CA PRO A 137 -9.12 -27.42 0.61
C PRO A 137 -8.40 -26.30 1.35
N LEU A 138 -9.13 -25.49 2.13
CA LEU A 138 -8.54 -24.39 2.93
C LEU A 138 -7.71 -24.91 4.11
N GLY A 139 -7.92 -26.17 4.54
CA GLY A 139 -7.40 -26.66 5.81
C GLY A 139 -8.13 -26.07 7.02
N ARG A 140 -7.61 -26.37 8.22
CA ARG A 140 -8.15 -25.82 9.47
C ARG A 140 -7.03 -25.51 10.45
N PRO A 141 -7.05 -24.34 11.11
CA PRO A 141 -7.94 -23.21 10.84
C PRO A 141 -7.59 -22.48 9.55
N PHE A 142 -8.51 -21.64 9.03
CA PHE A 142 -8.30 -20.78 7.87
C PHE A 142 -8.64 -19.32 8.20
N TYR A 143 -8.26 -18.39 7.31
CA TYR A 143 -8.56 -16.97 7.46
C TYR A 143 -9.89 -16.62 6.79
N VAL A 144 -10.65 -15.70 7.40
CA VAL A 144 -11.77 -15.00 6.76
C VAL A 144 -11.47 -13.51 6.75
N LYS A 145 -11.30 -12.92 5.56
CA LYS A 145 -10.87 -11.53 5.40
C LYS A 145 -11.87 -10.72 4.56
N PRO A 146 -12.28 -9.51 4.97
CA PRO A 146 -12.98 -8.61 4.07
C PRO A 146 -12.03 -8.17 2.94
N ALA A 147 -12.58 -7.95 1.74
CA ALA A 147 -11.79 -7.66 0.55
C ALA A 147 -11.27 -6.21 0.53
N ASN A 148 -12.11 -5.25 0.93
CA ASN A 148 -11.83 -3.83 0.83
C ASN A 148 -11.66 -3.14 2.19
N THR A 149 -12.27 -3.69 3.25
CA THR A 149 -12.10 -3.18 4.61
C THR A 149 -10.75 -3.66 5.13
N THR A 150 -9.75 -2.78 5.10
CA THR A 150 -8.37 -3.11 5.42
C THR A 150 -7.77 -2.08 6.36
N GLY A 151 -6.69 -2.47 7.03
CA GLY A 151 -6.01 -1.66 8.02
C GLY A 151 -6.03 -2.35 9.39
N GLY A 152 -4.83 -2.66 9.94
CA GLY A 152 -4.68 -3.22 11.28
C GLY A 152 -5.45 -4.52 11.55
N SER A 153 -5.64 -5.39 10.54
CA SER A 153 -6.41 -6.65 10.67
C SER A 153 -7.89 -6.47 10.99
N LEU A 154 -8.48 -5.31 10.75
CA LEU A 154 -9.91 -5.06 10.99
C LEU A 154 -10.79 -6.08 10.25
N GLY A 155 -11.68 -6.73 10.99
CA GLY A 155 -12.62 -7.72 10.45
C GLY A 155 -12.00 -9.04 9.99
N VAL A 156 -10.71 -9.25 10.20
CA VAL A 156 -10.04 -10.52 9.89
C VAL A 156 -10.29 -11.52 11.00
N VAL A 157 -10.83 -12.69 10.65
CA VAL A 157 -10.94 -13.85 11.54
C VAL A 157 -9.78 -14.79 11.21
N HIS A 158 -8.92 -15.03 12.20
CA HIS A 158 -7.68 -15.80 12.02
C HIS A 158 -7.85 -17.31 12.20
N ASP A 159 -8.84 -17.72 12.97
CA ASP A 159 -9.01 -19.11 13.41
C ASP A 159 -10.42 -19.64 13.08
N ALA A 160 -10.88 -19.38 11.85
CA ALA A 160 -12.16 -19.92 11.37
C ALA A 160 -12.01 -21.41 11.06
N GLU A 161 -13.03 -22.20 11.41
CA GLU A 161 -13.06 -23.63 11.17
C GLU A 161 -14.35 -24.11 10.48
N THR A 162 -15.40 -23.32 10.58
CA THR A 162 -16.76 -23.73 10.19
C THR A 162 -17.47 -22.71 9.29
N LEU A 163 -18.55 -23.13 8.63
CA LEU A 163 -19.45 -22.23 7.92
C LEU A 163 -20.07 -21.17 8.84
N ALA A 164 -20.33 -21.51 10.10
CA ALA A 164 -20.89 -20.56 11.07
C ALA A 164 -19.92 -19.40 11.34
N ASP A 165 -18.61 -19.66 11.39
CA ASP A 165 -17.58 -18.62 11.52
C ASP A 165 -17.57 -17.70 10.30
N VAL A 166 -17.70 -18.28 9.11
CA VAL A 166 -17.78 -17.53 7.84
C VAL A 166 -19.02 -16.63 7.81
N GLU A 167 -20.19 -17.16 8.17
CA GLU A 167 -21.44 -16.40 8.21
C GLU A 167 -21.36 -15.25 9.21
N LEU A 168 -20.81 -15.50 10.39
CA LEU A 168 -20.63 -14.47 11.43
C LEU A 168 -19.69 -13.35 10.95
N ALA A 169 -18.54 -13.70 10.37
CA ALA A 169 -17.58 -12.75 9.85
C ALA A 169 -18.20 -11.84 8.78
N ARG A 170 -18.94 -12.42 7.82
CA ARG A 170 -19.56 -11.68 6.70
C ARG A 170 -20.62 -10.66 7.15
N ARG A 171 -21.17 -10.79 8.35
CA ARG A 171 -22.12 -9.82 8.91
C ARG A 171 -21.46 -8.56 9.44
N THR A 172 -20.16 -8.59 9.73
CA THR A 172 -19.41 -7.44 10.25
C THR A 172 -19.33 -6.32 9.22
N TYR A 173 -19.01 -6.65 7.97
CA TYR A 173 -18.99 -5.71 6.83
C TYR A 173 -19.89 -6.27 5.73
N PRO A 174 -21.22 -6.12 5.85
CA PRO A 174 -22.18 -6.84 5.02
C PRO A 174 -22.19 -6.43 3.55
N ASP A 175 -21.60 -5.27 3.22
CA ASP A 175 -21.48 -4.75 1.86
C ASP A 175 -20.14 -5.13 1.20
N ASP A 176 -19.23 -5.78 1.94
CA ASP A 176 -17.93 -6.19 1.41
C ASP A 176 -17.91 -7.64 0.92
N LYS A 177 -17.09 -7.93 -0.07
CA LYS A 177 -16.71 -9.29 -0.47
C LYS A 177 -15.82 -9.90 0.60
N TYR A 178 -15.78 -11.22 0.68
CA TYR A 178 -14.91 -11.91 1.63
C TYR A 178 -14.02 -12.94 0.95
N LEU A 179 -12.81 -13.06 1.43
CA LEU A 179 -11.87 -14.12 1.06
C LEU A 179 -11.78 -15.11 2.20
N LEU A 180 -12.05 -16.39 1.90
CA LEU A 180 -11.70 -17.51 2.76
C LEU A 180 -10.36 -18.03 2.26
N GLN A 181 -9.34 -17.99 3.08
CA GLN A 181 -7.96 -18.19 2.63
C GLN A 181 -7.24 -19.23 3.48
N GLU A 182 -6.58 -20.19 2.85
CA GLU A 182 -5.74 -21.16 3.54
C GLU A 182 -4.64 -20.46 4.35
N ARG A 183 -4.22 -21.10 5.43
CA ARG A 183 -3.14 -20.62 6.27
C ARG A 183 -1.79 -21.00 5.65
N VAL A 184 -1.03 -20.02 5.24
CA VAL A 184 0.33 -20.23 4.75
C VAL A 184 1.28 -20.50 5.93
N VAL A 185 2.00 -21.62 5.87
CA VAL A 185 3.02 -21.98 6.85
C VAL A 185 4.39 -21.71 6.22
N PRO A 186 5.10 -20.66 6.65
CA PRO A 186 6.42 -20.37 6.10
C PRO A 186 7.45 -21.40 6.55
N ARG A 187 8.51 -21.55 5.77
CA ARG A 187 9.73 -22.23 6.21
C ARG A 187 10.24 -21.58 7.49
N GLU A 188 10.76 -22.37 8.39
CA GLU A 188 11.41 -21.89 9.60
C GLU A 188 12.83 -22.49 9.69
N ARG A 189 13.82 -21.68 10.05
CA ARG A 189 15.18 -22.11 10.27
C ARG A 189 15.81 -21.28 11.39
N ASP A 190 16.38 -21.94 12.38
CA ASP A 190 17.01 -21.29 13.54
C ASP A 190 16.10 -20.31 14.27
N GLY A 191 14.81 -20.63 14.37
CA GLY A 191 13.80 -19.78 14.99
C GLY A 191 13.34 -18.59 14.12
N ARG A 192 13.89 -18.42 12.92
CA ARG A 192 13.49 -17.38 11.98
C ARG A 192 12.47 -17.93 10.98
N ARG A 193 11.33 -17.27 10.88
CA ARG A 193 10.29 -17.56 9.90
C ARG A 193 10.60 -16.83 8.59
N PHE A 194 10.46 -17.53 7.47
CA PHE A 194 10.72 -16.97 6.15
C PHE A 194 9.49 -16.21 5.64
N TRP A 195 9.26 -15.06 6.26
CA TRP A 195 8.21 -14.14 5.92
C TRP A 195 8.81 -12.75 5.72
N PHE A 196 8.40 -12.06 4.67
CA PHE A 196 9.02 -10.85 4.19
C PHE A 196 7.98 -9.77 3.94
N ARG A 197 8.36 -8.53 4.21
CA ARG A 197 7.67 -7.35 3.72
C ARG A 197 8.47 -6.78 2.55
N GLY A 198 7.87 -6.80 1.34
CA GLY A 198 8.43 -6.16 0.16
C GLY A 198 7.88 -4.76 0.01
N PHE A 199 8.72 -3.81 -0.38
CA PHE A 199 8.36 -2.41 -0.61
C PHE A 199 8.68 -2.03 -2.04
N TRP A 200 7.72 -1.42 -2.72
CA TRP A 200 7.90 -0.79 -4.01
C TRP A 200 7.86 0.72 -3.85
N SER A 201 8.80 1.43 -4.40
CA SER A 201 8.82 2.88 -4.43
C SER A 201 9.37 3.39 -5.77
N TYR A 202 8.46 3.81 -6.65
CA TYR A 202 8.77 4.50 -7.92
C TYR A 202 9.93 3.87 -8.72
N GLY A 203 9.84 2.56 -8.99
CA GLY A 203 10.82 1.82 -9.77
C GLY A 203 11.89 1.09 -8.95
N PHE A 204 11.85 1.18 -7.63
CA PHE A 204 12.83 0.54 -6.75
C PHE A 204 12.17 -0.43 -5.78
N VAL A 205 12.80 -1.60 -5.58
CA VAL A 205 12.33 -2.64 -4.64
C VAL A 205 13.28 -2.71 -3.46
N GLN A 206 12.69 -2.77 -2.27
CA GLN A 206 13.35 -3.13 -1.03
C GLN A 206 12.57 -4.24 -0.34
N ALA A 207 13.20 -4.95 0.57
CA ALA A 207 12.52 -5.94 1.42
C ALA A 207 13.15 -5.99 2.80
N ALA A 208 12.35 -6.43 3.77
CA ALA A 208 12.80 -6.72 5.12
C ALA A 208 12.27 -8.10 5.55
N TRP A 209 12.94 -8.74 6.49
CA TRP A 209 12.33 -9.79 7.27
C TRP A 209 11.16 -9.20 8.05
N TRP A 210 10.06 -9.92 8.08
CA TRP A 210 8.84 -9.56 8.80
C TRP A 210 8.39 -10.74 9.65
N ASP A 211 8.28 -10.55 10.94
CA ASP A 211 7.74 -11.61 11.79
C ASP A 211 6.22 -11.48 11.83
N ASP A 212 5.52 -12.44 11.23
CA ASP A 212 4.06 -12.49 11.11
C ASP A 212 3.32 -12.69 12.43
N ARG A 213 4.05 -12.93 13.54
CA ARG A 213 3.49 -13.10 14.89
C ARG A 213 3.70 -11.88 15.78
N THR A 214 4.87 -11.27 15.70
CA THR A 214 5.25 -10.15 16.55
C THR A 214 5.12 -8.80 15.86
N HIS A 215 4.99 -8.82 14.52
CA HIS A 215 4.97 -7.64 13.64
C HIS A 215 6.27 -6.81 13.71
N LEU A 216 7.38 -7.47 14.02
CA LEU A 216 8.68 -6.82 14.06
C LEU A 216 9.46 -7.04 12.77
N TYR A 217 10.13 -5.97 12.35
CA TYR A 217 11.03 -6.00 11.21
C TYR A 217 12.47 -6.31 11.63
N THR A 218 13.17 -6.98 10.73
CA THR A 218 14.64 -7.07 10.76
C THR A 218 15.16 -6.77 9.36
N GLU A 219 16.26 -6.05 9.26
CA GLU A 219 16.86 -5.72 7.97
C GLU A 219 17.23 -6.99 7.19
N LEU A 220 16.87 -7.02 5.91
CA LEU A 220 17.26 -8.07 4.97
C LEU A 220 18.56 -7.68 4.29
N THR A 221 19.65 -8.36 4.60
CA THR A 221 20.96 -8.05 4.05
C THR A 221 21.20 -8.73 2.69
N PRO A 222 22.11 -8.21 1.84
CA PRO A 222 22.51 -8.90 0.62
C PRO A 222 23.09 -10.30 0.87
N ALA A 223 23.69 -10.51 2.04
CA ALA A 223 24.20 -11.82 2.44
C ALA A 223 23.06 -12.81 2.72
N ASP A 224 21.97 -12.37 3.37
CA ASP A 224 20.75 -13.18 3.56
C ASP A 224 20.14 -13.56 2.21
N VAL A 225 20.02 -12.60 1.30
CA VAL A 225 19.47 -12.83 -0.05
C VAL A 225 20.25 -13.91 -0.78
N ALA A 226 21.56 -13.81 -0.81
CA ALA A 226 22.43 -14.80 -1.48
C ALA A 226 22.42 -16.17 -0.79
N ALA A 227 22.46 -16.19 0.55
CA ALA A 227 22.51 -17.43 1.32
C ALA A 227 21.21 -18.25 1.23
N ASP A 228 20.07 -17.60 1.10
CA ASP A 228 18.75 -18.21 1.11
C ASP A 228 18.04 -18.23 -0.25
N GLY A 229 18.66 -17.70 -1.31
CA GLY A 229 18.10 -17.68 -2.66
C GLY A 229 16.84 -16.81 -2.75
N LEU A 230 16.88 -15.59 -2.17
CA LEU A 230 15.72 -14.73 -2.03
C LEU A 230 15.54 -13.73 -3.18
N GLU A 231 16.33 -13.82 -4.25
CA GLU A 231 16.20 -12.97 -5.45
C GLU A 231 14.78 -12.96 -6.05
N PRO A 232 14.03 -14.10 -6.09
CA PRO A 232 12.67 -14.11 -6.60
C PRO A 232 11.71 -13.19 -5.86
N LEU A 233 11.95 -12.89 -4.57
CA LEU A 233 11.15 -11.95 -3.79
C LEU A 233 11.08 -10.58 -4.47
N PHE A 234 12.22 -10.07 -4.94
CA PHE A 234 12.31 -8.75 -5.59
C PHE A 234 11.60 -8.74 -6.95
N ASP A 235 11.62 -9.85 -7.68
CA ASP A 235 10.89 -9.97 -8.94
C ASP A 235 9.38 -10.02 -8.71
N ILE A 236 8.93 -10.73 -7.69
CA ILE A 236 7.51 -10.77 -7.28
C ILE A 236 7.00 -9.36 -7.00
N VAL A 237 7.71 -8.55 -6.22
CA VAL A 237 7.32 -7.16 -5.92
C VAL A 237 7.23 -6.31 -7.18
N ARG A 238 8.18 -6.45 -8.13
CA ARG A 238 8.11 -5.74 -9.44
C ARG A 238 6.88 -6.16 -10.25
N ARG A 239 6.55 -7.45 -10.25
CA ARG A 239 5.38 -7.97 -10.96
C ARG A 239 4.08 -7.46 -10.33
N ILE A 240 4.00 -7.42 -9.00
CA ILE A 240 2.87 -6.81 -8.27
C ILE A 240 2.72 -5.34 -8.65
N ALA A 241 3.83 -4.58 -8.71
CA ALA A 241 3.81 -3.17 -9.11
C ALA A 241 3.24 -2.96 -10.53
N ALA A 242 3.59 -3.85 -11.46
CA ALA A 242 3.06 -3.80 -12.82
C ALA A 242 1.55 -4.09 -12.89
N ILE A 243 1.05 -4.94 -11.97
CA ILE A 243 -0.37 -5.30 -11.88
C ILE A 243 -1.17 -4.18 -11.19
N CYS A 244 -0.76 -3.78 -9.99
CA CYS A 244 -1.51 -2.81 -9.18
C CYS A 244 -1.38 -1.37 -9.65
N ARG A 245 -0.36 -1.04 -10.46
CA ARG A 245 -0.11 0.28 -11.07
C ARG A 245 0.09 1.41 -10.06
N LEU A 246 0.49 1.06 -8.83
CA LEU A 246 0.83 2.06 -7.82
C LEU A 246 2.32 2.43 -7.90
N GLY A 247 2.61 3.68 -7.60
CA GLY A 247 3.97 4.18 -7.47
C GLY A 247 4.62 3.76 -6.16
N PHE A 248 3.80 3.57 -5.11
CA PHE A 248 4.26 3.20 -3.78
C PHE A 248 3.29 2.24 -3.07
N PHE A 249 3.80 1.14 -2.52
CA PHE A 249 3.06 0.18 -1.70
C PHE A 249 4.00 -0.78 -0.98
N SER A 250 3.45 -1.55 -0.02
CA SER A 250 4.10 -2.76 0.50
C SER A 250 3.24 -4.02 0.27
N THR A 251 3.88 -5.18 0.34
CA THR A 251 3.24 -6.50 0.20
C THR A 251 3.91 -7.52 1.11
N GLU A 252 3.20 -8.56 1.52
CA GLU A 252 3.76 -9.65 2.31
C GLU A 252 3.94 -10.90 1.47
N VAL A 253 5.13 -11.49 1.57
CA VAL A 253 5.49 -12.71 0.85
C VAL A 253 6.10 -13.71 1.83
N ALA A 254 5.58 -14.94 1.84
CA ALA A 254 6.16 -16.04 2.59
C ALA A 254 6.93 -16.98 1.66
N LEU A 255 8.03 -17.53 2.14
CA LEU A 255 8.69 -18.69 1.52
C LEU A 255 8.26 -19.94 2.29
N ASP A 256 7.50 -20.83 1.66
CA ASP A 256 6.96 -22.02 2.31
C ASP A 256 7.98 -23.15 2.44
N GLY A 257 7.58 -24.24 3.12
CA GLY A 257 8.43 -25.41 3.32
C GLY A 257 8.80 -26.18 2.04
N TRP A 258 8.11 -25.93 0.93
CA TRP A 258 8.42 -26.50 -0.39
C TRP A 258 9.30 -25.58 -1.25
N GLY A 259 9.75 -24.45 -0.72
CA GLY A 259 10.59 -23.49 -1.45
C GLY A 259 9.82 -22.60 -2.40
N ARG A 260 8.51 -22.42 -2.20
CA ARG A 260 7.65 -21.57 -3.04
C ARG A 260 7.44 -20.22 -2.36
N PHE A 261 7.56 -19.13 -3.11
CA PHE A 261 7.19 -17.80 -2.65
C PHE A 261 5.68 -17.60 -2.85
N VAL A 262 4.98 -17.33 -1.76
CA VAL A 262 3.52 -17.16 -1.72
C VAL A 262 3.20 -15.72 -1.32
N VAL A 263 2.45 -14.98 -2.11
CA VAL A 263 1.99 -13.61 -1.78
C VAL A 263 0.79 -13.71 -0.85
N VAL A 264 0.95 -13.30 0.40
CA VAL A 264 -0.05 -13.53 1.48
C VAL A 264 -0.93 -12.32 1.73
N ASP A 265 -0.36 -11.12 1.88
CA ASP A 265 -1.10 -9.87 1.89
C ASP A 265 -0.72 -9.06 0.66
N TYR A 266 -1.73 -8.73 -0.16
CA TYR A 266 -1.49 -8.44 -1.56
C TYR A 266 -0.88 -7.06 -1.80
N VAL A 267 -1.66 -5.99 -1.58
CA VAL A 267 -1.20 -4.61 -1.75
C VAL A 267 -1.66 -3.80 -0.55
N ASN A 268 -0.70 -3.24 0.16
CA ASN A 268 -0.93 -2.29 1.22
C ASN A 268 -0.45 -0.91 0.73
N GLU A 269 -1.39 -0.10 0.27
CA GLU A 269 -1.16 1.23 -0.31
C GLU A 269 -0.87 2.29 0.76
N ALA A 270 -1.46 2.12 1.94
CA ALA A 270 -1.24 2.99 3.10
C ALA A 270 -0.25 2.35 4.09
N CYS A 271 0.83 1.76 3.56
CA CYS A 271 1.79 1.05 4.40
C CYS A 271 2.42 1.96 5.47
N ASP A 272 2.60 1.40 6.65
CA ASP A 272 3.30 2.04 7.76
C ASP A 272 4.72 2.46 7.35
N MET A 273 5.09 3.72 7.61
CA MET A 273 6.41 4.29 7.37
C MET A 273 7.02 4.89 8.63
N ARG A 274 6.55 4.50 9.81
CA ARG A 274 7.18 4.88 11.08
C ARG A 274 8.61 4.36 11.11
N LEU A 275 9.54 5.20 11.56
CA LEU A 275 10.94 4.83 11.71
C LEU A 275 11.12 3.80 12.83
N GLN A 276 11.86 2.74 12.58
CA GLN A 276 12.18 1.73 13.60
C GLN A 276 13.01 2.31 14.76
N SER A 277 13.80 3.33 14.50
CA SER A 277 14.53 4.07 15.55
C SER A 277 13.60 4.82 16.51
N CYS A 278 12.38 5.16 16.09
CA CYS A 278 11.37 5.85 16.92
C CYS A 278 10.31 4.89 17.48
N HIS A 279 10.01 3.81 16.76
CA HIS A 279 8.97 2.83 17.07
C HIS A 279 9.53 1.42 16.88
N ALA A 280 9.53 0.60 17.94
CA ALA A 280 10.11 -0.74 17.89
C ALA A 280 9.51 -1.64 16.78
N ASP A 281 8.24 -1.43 16.45
CA ASP A 281 7.49 -2.10 15.38
C ASP A 281 7.50 -1.30 14.06
N GLY A 282 8.25 -0.21 13.98
CA GLY A 282 8.44 0.61 12.78
C GLY A 282 9.28 -0.08 11.71
N VAL A 283 9.24 0.46 10.51
CA VAL A 283 10.00 -0.01 9.35
C VAL A 283 11.48 0.37 9.48
N PRO A 284 12.44 -0.48 9.09
CA PRO A 284 13.87 -0.12 9.13
C PRO A 284 14.14 1.25 8.50
N ASP A 285 14.86 2.09 9.20
CA ASP A 285 15.14 3.49 8.80
C ASP A 285 15.74 3.60 7.39
N THR A 286 16.57 2.64 7.01
CA THR A 286 17.18 2.54 5.67
C THR A 286 16.14 2.44 4.57
N ILE A 287 15.05 1.72 4.83
CA ILE A 287 13.93 1.56 3.89
C ILE A 287 13.14 2.87 3.81
N VAL A 288 12.73 3.44 4.95
CA VAL A 288 11.92 4.66 5.00
C VAL A 288 12.65 5.83 4.29
N ARG A 289 13.93 6.04 4.60
CA ARG A 289 14.77 7.07 3.96
C ARG A 289 14.89 6.84 2.45
N THR A 290 15.01 5.59 2.02
CA THR A 290 15.08 5.29 0.57
C THR A 290 13.74 5.57 -0.11
N VAL A 291 12.61 5.24 0.52
CA VAL A 291 11.28 5.57 -0.02
C VAL A 291 11.13 7.09 -0.18
N ALA A 292 11.45 7.88 0.85
CA ALA A 292 11.40 9.34 0.80
C ALA A 292 12.25 9.91 -0.37
N ARG A 293 13.49 9.44 -0.50
CA ARG A 293 14.39 9.83 -1.60
C ARG A 293 13.84 9.47 -2.97
N ARG A 294 13.26 8.27 -3.14
CA ARG A 294 12.68 7.81 -4.41
C ARG A 294 11.46 8.63 -4.80
N LEU A 295 10.60 8.94 -3.82
CA LEU A 295 9.44 9.79 -4.04
C LEU A 295 9.88 11.19 -4.52
N ALA A 296 10.76 11.86 -3.79
CA ALA A 296 11.26 13.18 -4.16
C ALA A 296 11.94 13.18 -5.53
N GLY A 297 12.75 12.16 -5.81
CA GLY A 297 13.38 11.96 -7.12
C GLY A 297 12.37 11.80 -8.25
N HIS A 298 11.34 10.98 -8.03
CA HIS A 298 10.24 10.78 -8.99
C HIS A 298 9.48 12.08 -9.27
N VAL A 299 9.15 12.85 -8.24
CA VAL A 299 8.51 14.16 -8.38
C VAL A 299 9.35 15.07 -9.28
N ARG A 300 10.66 15.20 -8.99
CA ARG A 300 11.58 16.01 -9.79
C ARG A 300 11.60 15.59 -11.26
N GLU A 301 11.71 14.29 -11.54
CA GLU A 301 11.70 13.76 -12.90
C GLU A 301 10.41 14.07 -13.65
N ARG A 302 9.26 13.90 -12.97
CA ARG A 302 7.95 14.18 -13.58
C ARG A 302 7.78 15.67 -13.91
N LEU A 303 8.22 16.55 -13.01
CA LEU A 303 8.17 17.99 -13.22
C LEU A 303 9.11 18.46 -14.35
N ALA A 304 10.30 17.88 -14.48
CA ALA A 304 11.23 18.18 -15.56
C ALA A 304 10.64 17.80 -16.94
N ARG A 305 9.96 16.65 -17.04
CA ARG A 305 9.30 16.22 -18.28
C ARG A 305 8.12 17.12 -18.66
N SER A 306 7.37 17.63 -17.69
CA SER A 306 6.24 18.55 -17.93
C SER A 306 6.70 19.95 -18.33
N GLY A 307 7.89 20.40 -17.94
CA GLY A 307 8.44 21.72 -18.31
C GLY A 307 9.12 21.76 -19.69
N GLY A 308 9.42 20.63 -20.31
CA GLY A 308 10.09 20.55 -21.61
C GLY A 308 9.20 20.78 -22.84
N PHE A 309 7.88 20.91 -22.68
CA PHE A 309 6.94 21.09 -23.80
C PHE A 309 6.65 22.56 -24.18
N SER A 310 7.32 23.55 -23.57
CA SER A 310 6.99 24.97 -23.75
C SER A 310 8.04 25.80 -24.56
N THR A 311 8.95 25.20 -25.31
CA THR A 311 9.98 25.96 -26.05
C THR A 311 10.01 25.74 -27.57
N GLU A 312 8.95 25.18 -28.19
CA GLU A 312 8.85 25.21 -29.66
C GLU A 312 7.47 25.72 -30.10
N GLY A 313 7.34 27.00 -30.27
CA GLY A 313 6.11 27.59 -30.82
C GLY A 313 6.09 29.13 -30.83
N GLY A 314 7.14 29.77 -31.33
CA GLY A 314 7.15 31.23 -31.45
C GLY A 314 8.20 31.77 -32.36
N GLU A 315 8.15 31.37 -33.64
CA GLU A 315 8.75 32.15 -34.73
C GLU A 315 8.14 31.70 -36.06
N LYS A 316 7.14 32.42 -36.51
CA LYS A 316 6.97 32.87 -37.91
C LYS A 316 5.81 33.86 -37.98
#